data_235018199b09bf86d0ec149ea8d1c834
#
_entry.id   235018199b09bf86d0ec149ea8d1c834
#
_cell.length_a   1.000
_cell.length_b   1.000
_cell.length_c   1.000
_cell.angle_alpha   90.00
_cell.angle_beta   90.00
_cell.angle_gamma   90.00
#
_symmetry.space_group_name_H-M   'P 1'
#
loop_
_entity.id
_entity.type
_entity.pdbx_description
1 polymer ?
#
loop_
_entity_poly.entity_id
_entity_poly.type
_entity_poly.pdbx_seq_one_letter_code
_entity_poly.pdbx_strand_id
1 'polypeptide(L)'
;MENYNVEQKIQEFIARIEAKNPNEPEFLQAVKEVAITVIPFISTRKQYTGMKLLERMAEPERTIIFRVPWVDDKGEIQVNRGYRIQMNSAIGPYKGGIRFHPTVNLSVLKFLAFEQTFKNSLTTLPMGGGKGGSDFDPQGKSDMEVMRFCQAFMTEMCKHIGPETDVPAGDIGVGAREIGYLFGQYKKIRNEFTGVLTGKGLAYGGSLIRPEATGYGVVYFAEQMLKTIGQDFKGKTVTVSGFGNVAWGVVKKVEELGGKAVTISGPDGYIYDKDGITGEKIDYLLELRASGNNRAEDYVKKFPSAEFHAGKRPWEVKCDVAIPAATQNELHLEDAKNLVANGVICVTEAANMPSTLDAINYFLDKKVLFSPGKASNAGGVATSGLEMTQNSIRLNWSSEEVDARLKEIMIGIHKACRDYGKEEDGYVNYVKGANIAGFVKVAEAMLAQGVV
;
A
#
# COMPACT_ATOMS: atom_id res chain seq x y z
N MET A 1 -9.08 35.41 12.34
CA MET A 1 -8.13 35.16 13.44
C MET A 1 -7.91 33.65 13.70
N GLU A 2 -8.94 32.82 13.74
CA GLU A 2 -8.77 31.36 13.96
C GLU A 2 -8.01 30.66 12.83
N ASN A 3 -8.28 30.99 11.55
CA ASN A 3 -7.57 30.38 10.41
C ASN A 3 -6.08 30.76 10.38
N TYR A 4 -5.71 31.99 10.74
CA TYR A 4 -4.32 32.40 10.82
C TYR A 4 -3.55 31.62 11.91
N ASN A 5 -4.20 31.33 13.03
CA ASN A 5 -3.61 30.53 14.11
C ASN A 5 -3.37 29.06 13.69
N VAL A 6 -4.23 28.47 12.87
CA VAL A 6 -4.08 27.08 12.40
C VAL A 6 -2.93 26.96 11.40
N GLU A 7 -2.84 27.86 10.43
CA GLU A 7 -1.75 27.90 9.46
C GLU A 7 -0.39 28.06 10.14
N GLN A 8 -0.30 28.97 11.10
CA GLN A 8 0.91 29.14 11.91
C GLN A 8 1.30 27.85 12.66
N LYS A 9 0.34 27.16 13.25
CA LYS A 9 0.59 25.87 13.93
C LYS A 9 1.12 24.79 12.99
N ILE A 10 0.60 24.74 11.75
CA ILE A 10 1.10 23.82 10.72
C ILE A 10 2.57 24.15 10.41
N GLN A 11 2.89 25.43 10.15
CA GLN A 11 4.24 25.85 9.82
C GLN A 11 5.22 25.58 10.98
N GLU A 12 4.84 25.91 12.21
CA GLU A 12 5.65 25.64 13.40
C GLU A 12 5.89 24.14 13.61
N PHE A 13 4.87 23.30 13.37
CA PHE A 13 5.02 21.85 13.44
C PHE A 13 6.00 21.35 12.39
N ILE A 14 5.81 21.73 11.12
CA ILE A 14 6.68 21.35 10.01
C ILE A 14 8.13 21.76 10.27
N ALA A 15 8.36 23.00 10.68
CA ALA A 15 9.69 23.51 10.97
C ALA A 15 10.41 22.70 12.08
N ARG A 16 9.67 22.28 13.12
CA ARG A 16 10.22 21.40 14.17
C ARG A 16 10.62 20.03 13.65
N ILE A 17 9.79 19.42 12.78
CA ILE A 17 10.09 18.11 12.20
C ILE A 17 11.30 18.22 11.24
N GLU A 18 11.35 19.26 10.41
CA GLU A 18 12.47 19.54 9.50
C GLU A 18 13.80 19.69 10.27
N ALA A 19 13.80 20.46 11.35
CA ALA A 19 15.01 20.67 12.17
C ALA A 19 15.58 19.36 12.76
N LYS A 20 14.71 18.38 13.03
CA LYS A 20 15.11 17.07 13.55
C LYS A 20 15.54 16.07 12.46
N ASN A 21 15.08 16.27 11.24
CA ASN A 21 15.23 15.31 10.14
C ASN A 21 15.86 15.98 8.90
N PRO A 22 17.06 16.56 9.03
CA PRO A 22 17.72 17.20 7.90
C PRO A 22 18.03 16.14 6.82
N ASN A 23 17.82 16.48 5.56
CA ASN A 23 18.06 15.63 4.40
C ASN A 23 17.16 14.39 4.30
N GLU A 24 15.94 14.46 4.83
CA GLU A 24 14.92 13.40 4.70
C GLU A 24 13.67 13.88 3.92
N PRO A 25 13.79 14.24 2.62
CA PRO A 25 12.74 14.92 1.88
C PRO A 25 11.46 14.10 1.72
N GLU A 26 11.57 12.79 1.48
CA GLU A 26 10.40 11.91 1.32
C GLU A 26 9.60 11.79 2.62
N PHE A 27 10.29 11.68 3.75
CA PHE A 27 9.66 11.64 5.06
C PHE A 27 8.97 12.96 5.40
N LEU A 28 9.66 14.09 5.17
CA LEU A 28 9.13 15.42 5.44
C LEU A 28 7.88 15.73 4.61
N GLN A 29 7.86 15.31 3.34
CA GLN A 29 6.70 15.44 2.47
C GLN A 29 5.50 14.69 3.03
N ALA A 30 5.66 13.43 3.44
CA ALA A 30 4.56 12.62 3.97
C ALA A 30 3.99 13.20 5.28
N VAL A 31 4.87 13.66 6.17
CA VAL A 31 4.44 14.32 7.42
C VAL A 31 3.67 15.60 7.14
N LYS A 32 4.11 16.41 6.17
CA LYS A 32 3.43 17.64 5.75
C LYS A 32 2.03 17.37 5.22
N GLU A 33 1.88 16.38 4.33
CA GLU A 33 0.58 16.00 3.76
C GLU A 33 -0.44 15.58 4.83
N VAL A 34 0.00 14.87 5.85
CA VAL A 34 -0.85 14.51 6.99
C VAL A 34 -1.13 15.72 7.88
N ALA A 35 -0.13 16.54 8.18
CA ALA A 35 -0.25 17.69 9.07
C ALA A 35 -1.30 18.71 8.60
N ILE A 36 -1.37 18.96 7.29
CA ILE A 36 -2.33 19.90 6.67
C ILE A 36 -3.78 19.50 6.98
N THR A 37 -4.08 18.23 7.11
CA THR A 37 -5.44 17.73 7.39
C THR A 37 -5.68 17.45 8.87
N VAL A 38 -4.68 16.97 9.59
CA VAL A 38 -4.81 16.54 10.99
C VAL A 38 -4.70 17.70 11.99
N ILE A 39 -3.83 18.68 11.78
CA ILE A 39 -3.67 19.81 12.70
C ILE A 39 -4.94 20.66 12.80
N PRO A 40 -5.65 21.02 11.72
CA PRO A 40 -6.97 21.68 11.82
C PRO A 40 -7.97 20.86 12.64
N PHE A 41 -8.00 19.53 12.43
CA PHE A 41 -8.87 18.63 13.16
C PHE A 41 -8.54 18.60 14.67
N ILE A 42 -7.27 18.49 15.04
CA ILE A 42 -6.81 18.54 16.44
C ILE A 42 -7.16 19.86 17.09
N SER A 43 -6.98 20.99 16.38
CA SER A 43 -7.14 22.35 16.91
C SER A 43 -8.56 22.63 17.42
N THR A 44 -9.55 21.89 16.94
CA THR A 44 -10.97 22.04 17.37
C THR A 44 -11.38 21.05 18.45
N ARG A 45 -10.48 20.19 18.96
CA ARG A 45 -10.80 19.08 19.88
C ARG A 45 -9.87 19.07 21.09
N LYS A 46 -10.41 19.47 22.25
CA LYS A 46 -9.64 19.60 23.50
C LYS A 46 -8.92 18.30 23.92
N GLN A 47 -9.52 17.14 23.66
CA GLN A 47 -8.95 15.84 24.04
C GLN A 47 -7.59 15.55 23.39
N TYR A 48 -7.30 16.14 22.24
CA TYR A 48 -6.03 15.93 21.54
C TYR A 48 -5.01 17.05 21.78
N THR A 49 -5.40 18.13 22.45
CA THR A 49 -4.51 19.26 22.70
C THR A 49 -3.53 18.98 23.84
N GLY A 50 -2.30 19.44 23.72
CA GLY A 50 -1.28 19.35 24.77
C GLY A 50 -0.54 18.01 24.86
N MET A 51 -1.00 16.96 24.18
CA MET A 51 -0.45 15.59 24.29
C MET A 51 0.63 15.28 23.25
N LYS A 52 0.97 16.24 22.37
CA LYS A 52 2.00 16.07 21.33
C LYS A 52 1.80 14.82 20.46
N LEU A 53 0.54 14.46 20.18
CA LEU A 53 0.21 13.17 19.55
C LEU A 53 0.82 13.06 18.15
N LEU A 54 0.67 14.09 17.31
CA LEU A 54 1.21 14.05 15.95
C LEU A 54 2.75 14.09 15.94
N GLU A 55 3.35 14.84 16.87
CA GLU A 55 4.81 14.84 17.05
C GLU A 55 5.33 13.46 17.47
N ARG A 56 4.64 12.78 18.39
CA ARG A 56 4.98 11.41 18.82
C ARG A 56 4.76 10.39 17.70
N MET A 57 3.71 10.56 16.88
CA MET A 57 3.48 9.69 15.71
C MET A 57 4.51 9.91 14.60
N ALA A 58 5.06 11.12 14.47
CA ALA A 58 6.10 11.45 13.49
C ALA A 58 7.51 11.06 13.94
N GLU A 59 7.71 10.71 15.21
CA GLU A 59 8.98 10.23 15.74
C GLU A 59 8.94 8.70 15.83
N PRO A 60 9.82 7.94 15.14
CA PRO A 60 9.89 6.49 15.29
C PRO A 60 10.16 6.08 16.74
N GLU A 61 9.46 5.07 17.25
CA GLU A 61 9.78 4.50 18.56
C GLU A 61 11.18 3.91 18.59
N ARG A 62 11.62 3.30 17.47
CA ARG A 62 12.99 2.81 17.26
C ARG A 62 13.39 2.84 15.81
N THR A 63 14.65 3.18 15.56
CA THR A 63 15.30 3.05 14.25
C THR A 63 16.52 2.14 14.42
N ILE A 64 16.52 1.00 13.74
CA ILE A 64 17.56 -0.01 13.80
C ILE A 64 18.29 0.00 12.47
N ILE A 65 19.60 0.22 12.50
CA ILE A 65 20.49 0.19 11.34
C ILE A 65 21.59 -0.80 11.62
N PHE A 66 21.83 -1.71 10.70
CA PHE A 66 22.83 -2.78 10.87
C PHE A 66 23.57 -3.09 9.57
N ARG A 67 24.78 -3.63 9.72
CA ARG A 67 25.61 -4.09 8.62
C ARG A 67 25.20 -5.52 8.21
N VAL A 68 25.11 -5.77 6.90
CA VAL A 68 24.81 -7.09 6.32
C VAL A 68 25.97 -7.54 5.43
N PRO A 69 26.98 -8.23 5.97
CA PRO A 69 28.04 -8.85 5.16
C PRO A 69 27.56 -10.20 4.61
N TRP A 70 27.86 -10.46 3.35
CA TRP A 70 27.51 -11.73 2.69
C TRP A 70 28.52 -12.03 1.58
N VAL A 71 28.51 -13.26 1.05
CA VAL A 71 29.46 -13.72 0.02
C VAL A 71 28.70 -13.98 -1.28
N ASP A 72 29.16 -13.40 -2.39
CA ASP A 72 28.59 -13.59 -3.71
C ASP A 72 29.02 -14.94 -4.35
N ASP A 73 28.58 -15.22 -5.57
CA ASP A 73 28.88 -16.46 -6.27
C ASP A 73 30.35 -16.53 -6.74
N LYS A 74 31.07 -15.41 -6.74
CA LYS A 74 32.50 -15.36 -7.05
C LYS A 74 33.38 -15.58 -5.81
N GLY A 75 32.76 -15.69 -4.63
CA GLY A 75 33.48 -15.78 -3.35
C GLY A 75 33.93 -14.44 -2.80
N GLU A 76 33.46 -13.32 -3.35
CA GLU A 76 33.80 -11.99 -2.89
C GLU A 76 32.86 -11.55 -1.75
N ILE A 77 33.42 -10.82 -0.77
CA ILE A 77 32.64 -10.28 0.35
C ILE A 77 31.94 -9.01 -0.09
N GLN A 78 30.62 -9.02 0.04
CA GLN A 78 29.76 -7.88 -0.17
C GLN A 78 29.26 -7.33 1.17
N VAL A 79 29.01 -6.01 1.23
CA VAL A 79 28.54 -5.35 2.46
C VAL A 79 27.38 -4.42 2.10
N ASN A 80 26.21 -4.72 2.61
CA ASN A 80 25.03 -3.90 2.50
C ASN A 80 24.61 -3.34 3.87
N ARG A 81 23.70 -2.38 3.85
CA ARG A 81 23.09 -1.80 5.05
C ARG A 81 21.65 -2.30 5.18
N GLY A 82 21.32 -2.83 6.35
CA GLY A 82 19.98 -3.22 6.73
C GLY A 82 19.33 -2.19 7.63
N TYR A 83 18.00 -2.09 7.56
CA TYR A 83 17.18 -1.16 8.34
C TYR A 83 15.90 -1.82 8.84
N ARG A 84 15.45 -1.42 10.04
CA ARG A 84 14.09 -1.59 10.50
C ARG A 84 13.63 -0.35 11.26
N ILE A 85 12.56 0.26 10.77
CA ILE A 85 11.90 1.39 11.41
C ILE A 85 10.66 0.85 12.14
N GLN A 86 10.69 0.89 13.45
CA GLN A 86 9.57 0.59 14.33
C GLN A 86 8.91 1.91 14.69
N MET A 87 7.86 2.25 13.93
CA MET A 87 7.31 3.61 13.92
C MET A 87 6.36 3.87 15.06
N ASN A 88 5.36 3.00 15.23
CA ASN A 88 4.34 3.16 16.26
C ASN A 88 3.70 1.82 16.58
N SER A 89 3.61 1.49 17.88
CA SER A 89 3.05 0.23 18.40
C SER A 89 1.77 0.41 19.20
N ALA A 90 1.17 1.61 19.22
CA ALA A 90 0.02 1.90 20.08
C ALA A 90 -1.20 1.00 19.83
N ILE A 91 -1.37 0.50 18.59
CA ILE A 91 -2.52 -0.34 18.22
C ILE A 91 -2.16 -1.81 17.94
N GLY A 92 -0.92 -2.21 18.14
CA GLY A 92 -0.46 -3.59 17.93
C GLY A 92 1.00 -3.68 17.54
N PRO A 93 1.52 -4.90 17.31
CA PRO A 93 2.90 -5.09 16.90
C PRO A 93 3.22 -4.30 15.62
N TYR A 94 4.47 -3.83 15.50
CA TYR A 94 4.89 -3.13 14.28
C TYR A 94 4.65 -4.01 13.07
N LYS A 95 4.06 -3.45 12.01
CA LYS A 95 3.71 -4.18 10.80
C LYS A 95 4.05 -3.38 9.57
N GLY A 96 4.77 -4.00 8.64
CA GLY A 96 5.09 -3.40 7.35
C GLY A 96 6.19 -4.16 6.62
N GLY A 97 6.30 -3.91 5.30
CA GLY A 97 7.17 -4.66 4.40
C GLY A 97 8.66 -4.45 4.62
N ILE A 98 9.44 -5.36 4.05
CA ILE A 98 10.88 -5.25 3.84
C ILE A 98 11.09 -4.98 2.34
N ARG A 99 11.86 -3.94 2.00
CA ARG A 99 12.22 -3.57 0.63
C ARG A 99 13.69 -3.83 0.35
N PHE A 100 13.99 -4.56 -0.72
CA PHE A 100 15.34 -4.70 -1.24
C PHE A 100 15.47 -3.95 -2.56
N HIS A 101 16.13 -2.81 -2.51
CA HIS A 101 16.33 -1.96 -3.68
C HIS A 101 17.48 -0.97 -3.45
N PRO A 102 18.31 -0.66 -4.47
CA PRO A 102 19.44 0.27 -4.31
C PRO A 102 19.09 1.66 -3.78
N THR A 103 17.86 2.11 -3.98
CA THR A 103 17.39 3.44 -3.51
C THR A 103 16.94 3.45 -2.04
N VAL A 104 16.98 2.31 -1.35
CA VAL A 104 16.60 2.24 0.06
C VAL A 104 17.56 3.06 0.92
N ASN A 105 16.98 4.01 1.65
CA ASN A 105 17.68 4.84 2.63
C ASN A 105 16.75 5.14 3.81
N LEU A 106 17.24 5.86 4.80
CA LEU A 106 16.50 6.16 6.02
C LEU A 106 15.25 7.00 5.75
N SER A 107 15.34 8.04 4.91
CA SER A 107 14.23 8.93 4.56
C SER A 107 13.07 8.15 3.93
N VAL A 108 13.37 7.32 2.92
CA VAL A 108 12.39 6.46 2.24
C VAL A 108 11.71 5.50 3.22
N LEU A 109 12.46 4.87 4.11
CA LEU A 109 11.88 3.90 5.05
C LEU A 109 11.08 4.57 6.17
N LYS A 110 11.50 5.74 6.66
CA LYS A 110 10.72 6.53 7.62
C LYS A 110 9.40 7.02 7.01
N PHE A 111 9.45 7.53 5.78
CA PHE A 111 8.26 7.86 5.01
C PHE A 111 7.28 6.68 4.96
N LEU A 112 7.76 5.53 4.49
CA LEU A 112 6.93 4.34 4.33
C LEU A 112 6.41 3.80 5.68
N ALA A 113 7.18 3.88 6.76
CA ALA A 113 6.76 3.45 8.10
C ALA A 113 5.69 4.38 8.68
N PHE A 114 5.82 5.69 8.49
CA PHE A 114 4.84 6.68 8.89
C PHE A 114 3.50 6.47 8.17
N GLU A 115 3.52 6.37 6.84
CA GLU A 115 2.34 6.07 6.02
C GLU A 115 1.71 4.71 6.41
N GLN A 116 2.54 3.72 6.73
CA GLN A 116 2.08 2.39 7.14
C GLN A 116 1.29 2.44 8.46
N THR A 117 1.66 3.33 9.39
CA THR A 117 0.91 3.52 10.65
C THR A 117 -0.53 3.95 10.36
N PHE A 118 -0.75 4.90 9.49
CA PHE A 118 -2.09 5.35 9.09
C PHE A 118 -2.85 4.28 8.30
N LYS A 119 -2.19 3.61 7.37
CA LYS A 119 -2.80 2.53 6.59
C LYS A 119 -3.27 1.38 7.48
N ASN A 120 -2.43 0.90 8.38
CA ASN A 120 -2.75 -0.22 9.26
C ASN A 120 -3.90 0.12 10.21
N SER A 121 -3.92 1.34 10.74
CA SER A 121 -4.97 1.78 11.65
C SER A 121 -6.36 1.76 11.02
N LEU A 122 -6.47 2.06 9.72
CA LEU A 122 -7.72 2.03 8.98
C LEU A 122 -8.32 0.62 8.90
N THR A 123 -7.49 -0.43 8.89
CA THR A 123 -7.97 -1.83 8.83
C THR A 123 -8.71 -2.26 10.09
N THR A 124 -8.61 -1.52 11.18
CA THR A 124 -9.09 -1.86 12.53
C THR A 124 -8.42 -3.09 13.17
N LEU A 125 -7.58 -3.80 12.44
CA LEU A 125 -6.81 -4.93 12.96
C LEU A 125 -5.70 -4.44 13.91
N PRO A 126 -5.29 -5.27 14.89
CA PRO A 126 -4.28 -4.89 15.88
C PRO A 126 -2.87 -4.93 15.28
N MET A 127 -2.55 -3.92 14.48
CA MET A 127 -1.27 -3.78 13.80
C MET A 127 -0.78 -2.34 13.88
N GLY A 128 0.38 -2.14 14.46
CA GLY A 128 1.12 -0.88 14.44
C GLY A 128 1.79 -0.59 13.09
N GLY A 129 2.69 0.37 13.05
CA GLY A 129 3.41 0.76 11.83
C GLY A 129 4.89 0.46 11.91
N GLY A 130 5.43 -0.12 10.86
CA GLY A 130 6.86 -0.35 10.69
C GLY A 130 7.26 -0.53 9.24
N LYS A 131 8.55 -0.39 8.95
CA LYS A 131 9.11 -0.63 7.62
C LYS A 131 10.57 -1.04 7.73
N GLY A 132 11.01 -1.91 6.85
CA GLY A 132 12.41 -2.31 6.78
C GLY A 132 12.94 -2.39 5.37
N GLY A 133 14.22 -2.67 5.24
CA GLY A 133 14.81 -2.85 3.93
C GLY A 133 16.32 -2.84 3.93
N SER A 134 16.87 -2.91 2.73
CA SER A 134 18.30 -2.83 2.46
C SER A 134 18.53 -2.22 1.08
N ASP A 135 19.69 -1.61 0.91
CA ASP A 135 20.24 -1.16 -0.38
C ASP A 135 20.68 -2.32 -1.30
N PHE A 136 20.44 -3.56 -0.91
CA PHE A 136 20.67 -4.75 -1.72
C PHE A 136 19.76 -4.77 -2.95
N ASP A 137 20.33 -5.04 -4.13
CA ASP A 137 19.60 -5.23 -5.38
C ASP A 137 19.49 -6.73 -5.70
N PRO A 138 18.30 -7.34 -5.63
CA PRO A 138 18.11 -8.73 -6.00
C PRO A 138 18.09 -8.99 -7.50
N GLN A 139 18.01 -7.94 -8.34
CA GLN A 139 17.99 -8.09 -9.79
C GLN A 139 19.33 -8.63 -10.31
N GLY A 140 19.28 -9.65 -11.14
CA GLY A 140 20.47 -10.25 -11.72
C GLY A 140 21.30 -11.10 -10.76
N LYS A 141 20.84 -11.29 -9.51
CA LYS A 141 21.45 -12.19 -8.53
C LYS A 141 20.93 -13.61 -8.68
N SER A 142 21.79 -14.61 -8.43
CA SER A 142 21.37 -16.00 -8.37
C SER A 142 20.48 -16.25 -7.15
N ASP A 143 19.69 -17.33 -7.16
CA ASP A 143 18.91 -17.76 -6.01
C ASP A 143 19.78 -18.02 -4.77
N MET A 144 20.99 -18.52 -4.99
CA MET A 144 21.95 -18.76 -3.92
C MET A 144 22.50 -17.47 -3.30
N GLU A 145 22.76 -16.45 -4.11
CA GLU A 145 23.16 -15.12 -3.64
C GLU A 145 22.04 -14.47 -2.82
N VAL A 146 20.81 -14.49 -3.35
CA VAL A 146 19.64 -13.95 -2.65
C VAL A 146 19.39 -14.71 -1.33
N MET A 147 19.53 -16.03 -1.32
CA MET A 147 19.38 -16.82 -0.10
C MET A 147 20.44 -16.43 0.94
N ARG A 148 21.72 -16.36 0.57
CA ARG A 148 22.80 -15.96 1.48
C ARG A 148 22.58 -14.55 2.04
N PHE A 149 22.18 -13.62 1.18
CA PHE A 149 21.85 -12.27 1.63
C PHE A 149 20.69 -12.26 2.63
N CYS A 150 19.57 -12.94 2.31
CA CYS A 150 18.42 -13.04 3.22
C CYS A 150 18.79 -13.65 4.58
N GLN A 151 19.65 -14.68 4.59
CA GLN A 151 20.13 -15.31 5.81
C GLN A 151 21.00 -14.35 6.63
N ALA A 152 21.92 -13.62 6.00
CA ALA A 152 22.76 -12.61 6.67
C ALA A 152 21.90 -11.46 7.22
N PHE A 153 20.95 -10.94 6.45
CA PHE A 153 20.01 -9.91 6.86
C PHE A 153 19.16 -10.35 8.07
N MET A 154 18.60 -11.55 8.02
CA MET A 154 17.75 -12.07 9.11
C MET A 154 18.55 -12.38 10.37
N THR A 155 19.84 -12.71 10.28
CA THR A 155 20.70 -12.94 11.44
C THR A 155 20.76 -11.73 12.37
N GLU A 156 20.73 -10.52 11.84
CA GLU A 156 20.61 -9.30 12.65
C GLU A 156 19.14 -8.96 12.97
N MET A 157 18.27 -9.04 11.96
CA MET A 157 16.87 -8.67 12.11
C MET A 157 16.11 -9.52 13.16
N CYS A 158 16.43 -10.79 13.31
CA CYS A 158 15.73 -11.70 14.24
C CYS A 158 15.83 -11.29 15.72
N LYS A 159 16.75 -10.39 16.06
CA LYS A 159 16.91 -9.83 17.41
C LYS A 159 15.79 -8.82 17.76
N HIS A 160 15.11 -8.31 16.76
CA HIS A 160 14.20 -7.15 16.87
C HIS A 160 12.76 -7.43 16.46
N ILE A 161 12.49 -8.61 15.89
CA ILE A 161 11.17 -9.00 15.37
C ILE A 161 10.63 -10.22 16.10
N GLY A 162 9.32 -10.42 15.98
CA GLY A 162 8.62 -11.56 16.55
C GLY A 162 7.12 -11.43 16.35
N PRO A 163 6.33 -12.50 16.56
CA PRO A 163 4.89 -12.51 16.28
C PRO A 163 4.11 -11.49 17.10
N GLU A 164 4.57 -11.16 18.31
CA GLU A 164 3.92 -10.23 19.24
C GLU A 164 4.61 -8.84 19.29
N THR A 165 5.74 -8.67 18.58
CA THR A 165 6.54 -7.44 18.64
C THR A 165 6.54 -6.71 17.33
N ASP A 166 6.96 -7.40 16.26
CA ASP A 166 7.16 -6.81 14.95
C ASP A 166 7.06 -7.89 13.87
N VAL A 167 6.10 -7.76 12.97
CA VAL A 167 5.79 -8.76 11.94
C VAL A 167 6.02 -8.17 10.54
N PRO A 168 7.23 -8.33 9.97
CA PRO A 168 7.51 -7.86 8.62
C PRO A 168 6.73 -8.62 7.54
N ALA A 169 6.68 -8.03 6.35
CA ALA A 169 6.11 -8.62 5.14
C ALA A 169 7.00 -8.38 3.93
N GLY A 170 6.61 -8.85 2.75
CA GLY A 170 7.25 -8.49 1.50
C GLY A 170 6.91 -7.07 1.03
N ASP A 171 7.78 -6.53 0.19
CA ASP A 171 7.64 -5.25 -0.53
C ASP A 171 8.48 -5.35 -1.82
N ILE A 172 8.83 -4.24 -2.46
CA ILE A 172 9.67 -4.24 -3.68
C ILE A 172 10.97 -5.04 -3.43
N GLY A 173 11.27 -5.96 -4.32
CA GLY A 173 12.45 -6.84 -4.23
C GLY A 173 12.37 -7.95 -3.18
N VAL A 174 11.23 -8.09 -2.49
CA VAL A 174 10.99 -9.14 -1.49
C VAL A 174 9.64 -9.83 -1.78
N GLY A 175 9.69 -10.91 -2.50
CA GLY A 175 8.54 -11.76 -2.81
C GLY A 175 8.48 -13.02 -1.95
N ALA A 176 7.72 -14.01 -2.41
CA ALA A 176 7.54 -15.28 -1.71
C ALA A 176 8.87 -16.05 -1.50
N ARG A 177 9.79 -15.96 -2.46
CA ARG A 177 11.14 -16.57 -2.38
C ARG A 177 11.93 -15.98 -1.21
N GLU A 178 12.05 -14.66 -1.17
CA GLU A 178 12.79 -13.95 -0.13
C GLU A 178 12.15 -14.14 1.25
N ILE A 179 10.83 -14.07 1.34
CA ILE A 179 10.09 -14.36 2.59
C ILE A 179 10.37 -15.78 3.06
N GLY A 180 10.45 -16.75 2.16
CA GLY A 180 10.82 -18.13 2.49
C GLY A 180 12.22 -18.23 3.11
N TYR A 181 13.22 -17.61 2.49
CA TYR A 181 14.59 -17.59 3.00
C TYR A 181 14.72 -16.88 4.34
N LEU A 182 14.05 -15.73 4.48
CA LEU A 182 14.01 -14.98 5.74
C LEU A 182 13.34 -15.78 6.86
N PHE A 183 12.20 -16.42 6.59
CA PHE A 183 11.50 -17.24 7.56
C PHE A 183 12.30 -18.47 7.98
N GLY A 184 12.94 -19.17 7.02
CA GLY A 184 13.78 -20.32 7.31
C GLY A 184 14.95 -19.98 8.24
N GLN A 185 15.61 -18.84 8.04
CA GLN A 185 16.69 -18.37 8.89
C GLN A 185 16.19 -17.95 10.28
N TYR A 186 15.07 -17.21 10.37
CA TYR A 186 14.45 -16.87 11.65
C TYR A 186 14.13 -18.12 12.47
N LYS A 187 13.41 -19.07 11.85
CA LYS A 187 13.06 -20.34 12.49
C LYS A 187 14.28 -21.08 13.01
N LYS A 188 15.37 -21.11 12.23
CA LYS A 188 16.61 -21.78 12.62
C LYS A 188 17.27 -21.11 13.83
N ILE A 189 17.38 -19.78 13.85
CA ILE A 189 18.06 -19.06 14.93
C ILE A 189 17.24 -19.06 16.21
N ARG A 190 15.94 -18.80 16.10
CA ARG A 190 15.03 -18.70 17.25
C ARG A 190 14.57 -20.06 17.77
N ASN A 191 14.71 -21.12 16.98
CA ASN A 191 14.16 -22.46 17.24
C ASN A 191 12.63 -22.41 17.51
N GLU A 192 11.92 -21.56 16.76
CA GLU A 192 10.49 -21.29 16.90
C GLU A 192 9.80 -21.36 15.54
N PHE A 193 8.63 -21.97 15.48
CA PHE A 193 7.73 -21.89 14.33
C PHE A 193 6.54 -21.00 14.70
N THR A 194 6.61 -19.71 14.32
CA THR A 194 5.64 -18.68 14.71
C THR A 194 5.11 -17.89 13.52
N GLY A 195 4.13 -17.02 13.75
CA GLY A 195 3.57 -16.09 12.77
C GLY A 195 4.41 -14.84 12.51
N VAL A 196 5.73 -14.91 12.59
CA VAL A 196 6.64 -13.75 12.53
C VAL A 196 6.70 -13.05 11.19
N LEU A 197 6.47 -13.58 10.10
CA LEU A 197 6.46 -12.96 8.76
C LEU A 197 5.11 -13.20 8.09
N THR A 198 4.69 -12.30 7.23
CA THR A 198 3.53 -12.51 6.37
C THR A 198 3.90 -12.50 4.89
N GLY A 199 3.07 -13.11 4.05
CA GLY A 199 3.39 -13.45 2.67
C GLY A 199 4.14 -14.76 2.55
N LYS A 200 4.03 -15.63 3.57
CA LYS A 200 4.59 -16.98 3.56
C LYS A 200 3.90 -17.87 2.53
N GLY A 201 4.58 -18.92 2.10
CA GLY A 201 3.98 -19.98 1.31
C GLY A 201 2.90 -20.75 2.10
N LEU A 202 1.90 -21.27 1.40
CA LEU A 202 0.78 -22.01 2.01
C LEU A 202 1.24 -23.20 2.84
N ALA A 203 2.34 -23.85 2.44
CA ALA A 203 2.89 -25.02 3.14
C ALA A 203 3.45 -24.71 4.54
N TYR A 204 3.68 -23.42 4.87
CA TYR A 204 4.28 -23.03 6.15
C TYR A 204 3.63 -21.77 6.77
N GLY A 205 2.31 -21.68 6.67
CA GLY A 205 1.50 -20.68 7.39
C GLY A 205 1.09 -19.46 6.58
N GLY A 206 1.19 -19.50 5.26
CA GLY A 206 0.65 -18.47 4.38
C GLY A 206 -0.87 -18.48 4.30
N SER A 207 -1.45 -17.37 3.83
CA SER A 207 -2.89 -17.21 3.62
C SER A 207 -3.23 -17.25 2.13
N LEU A 208 -4.39 -17.82 1.80
CA LEU A 208 -5.03 -17.69 0.50
C LEU A 208 -5.40 -16.21 0.24
N ILE A 209 -5.74 -15.89 -1.01
CA ILE A 209 -6.11 -14.52 -1.49
C ILE A 209 -4.97 -13.49 -1.38
N ARG A 210 -3.80 -13.82 -0.83
CA ARG A 210 -2.74 -12.83 -0.59
C ARG A 210 -2.22 -12.15 -1.88
N PRO A 211 -2.02 -12.84 -3.02
CA PRO A 211 -1.60 -12.20 -4.28
C PRO A 211 -2.62 -11.19 -4.81
N GLU A 212 -3.91 -11.49 -4.71
CA GLU A 212 -5.02 -10.72 -5.24
C GLU A 212 -5.51 -9.62 -4.29
N ALA A 213 -5.17 -9.74 -3.01
CA ALA A 213 -5.80 -8.99 -1.92
C ALA A 213 -5.81 -7.47 -2.11
N THR A 214 -4.72 -6.89 -2.63
CA THR A 214 -4.66 -5.46 -2.87
C THR A 214 -5.64 -5.05 -3.96
N GLY A 215 -5.67 -5.76 -5.07
CA GLY A 215 -6.60 -5.50 -6.17
C GLY A 215 -8.06 -5.69 -5.76
N TYR A 216 -8.37 -6.78 -5.06
CA TYR A 216 -9.72 -7.03 -4.52
C TYR A 216 -10.16 -5.92 -3.57
N GLY A 217 -9.28 -5.53 -2.66
CA GLY A 217 -9.55 -4.45 -1.70
C GLY A 217 -9.87 -3.12 -2.37
N VAL A 218 -9.10 -2.75 -3.39
CA VAL A 218 -9.34 -1.53 -4.17
C VAL A 218 -10.72 -1.53 -4.80
N VAL A 219 -11.13 -2.65 -5.40
CA VAL A 219 -12.43 -2.77 -6.06
C VAL A 219 -13.58 -2.75 -5.03
N TYR A 220 -13.42 -3.40 -3.88
CA TYR A 220 -14.40 -3.30 -2.79
C TYR A 220 -14.53 -1.88 -2.26
N PHE A 221 -13.42 -1.15 -2.12
CA PHE A 221 -13.47 0.25 -1.70
C PHE A 221 -14.18 1.12 -2.75
N ALA A 222 -13.83 0.96 -4.03
CA ALA A 222 -14.48 1.67 -5.14
C ALA A 222 -15.98 1.37 -5.24
N GLU A 223 -16.38 0.11 -5.01
CA GLU A 223 -17.81 -0.28 -4.95
C GLU A 223 -18.56 0.53 -3.89
N GLN A 224 -17.96 0.70 -2.71
CA GLN A 224 -18.57 1.51 -1.66
C GLN A 224 -18.62 2.99 -2.01
N MET A 225 -17.60 3.52 -2.70
CA MET A 225 -17.63 4.91 -3.21
C MET A 225 -18.75 5.10 -4.22
N LEU A 226 -18.92 4.19 -5.18
CA LEU A 226 -20.02 4.23 -6.16
C LEU A 226 -21.39 4.16 -5.48
N LYS A 227 -21.55 3.34 -4.44
CA LYS A 227 -22.80 3.27 -3.65
C LYS A 227 -23.17 4.60 -2.98
N THR A 228 -22.23 5.48 -2.67
CA THR A 228 -22.55 6.81 -2.11
C THR A 228 -23.31 7.71 -3.08
N ILE A 229 -23.23 7.42 -4.37
CA ILE A 229 -23.95 8.10 -5.45
C ILE A 229 -25.03 7.22 -6.11
N GLY A 230 -25.43 6.14 -5.43
CA GLY A 230 -26.49 5.23 -5.91
C GLY A 230 -26.09 4.37 -7.12
N GLN A 231 -24.80 4.13 -7.32
CA GLN A 231 -24.26 3.33 -8.43
C GLN A 231 -23.48 2.11 -7.91
N ASP A 232 -23.13 1.21 -8.82
CA ASP A 232 -22.28 0.04 -8.59
C ASP A 232 -21.41 -0.25 -9.83
N PHE A 233 -20.66 -1.36 -9.83
CA PHE A 233 -19.84 -1.74 -10.98
C PHE A 233 -20.60 -2.30 -12.17
N LYS A 234 -21.87 -2.69 -12.01
CA LYS A 234 -22.62 -3.34 -13.08
C LYS A 234 -22.72 -2.45 -14.32
N GLY A 235 -22.18 -2.94 -15.43
CA GLY A 235 -22.13 -2.23 -16.71
C GLY A 235 -21.12 -1.08 -16.79
N LYS A 236 -20.29 -0.86 -15.77
CA LYS A 236 -19.24 0.18 -15.79
C LYS A 236 -18.04 -0.22 -16.61
N THR A 237 -17.50 0.74 -17.34
CA THR A 237 -16.20 0.62 -18.02
C THR A 237 -15.10 1.06 -17.10
N VAL A 238 -14.07 0.23 -16.93
CA VAL A 238 -12.95 0.46 -16.00
C VAL A 238 -11.63 0.47 -16.76
N THR A 239 -10.83 1.52 -16.56
CA THR A 239 -9.42 1.56 -17.01
C THR A 239 -8.51 1.19 -15.85
N VAL A 240 -7.53 0.34 -16.14
CA VAL A 240 -6.55 -0.17 -15.18
C VAL A 240 -5.16 0.00 -15.76
N SER A 241 -4.21 0.51 -15.01
CA SER A 241 -2.79 0.46 -15.34
C SER A 241 -2.09 -0.66 -14.58
N GLY A 242 -0.87 -1.01 -15.02
CA GLY A 242 -0.05 -2.05 -14.40
C GLY A 242 -0.27 -3.43 -15.00
N PHE A 243 0.68 -4.32 -14.71
CA PHE A 243 0.73 -5.71 -15.20
C PHE A 243 1.04 -6.70 -14.05
N GLY A 244 0.98 -6.22 -12.82
CA GLY A 244 1.30 -6.98 -11.62
C GLY A 244 0.09 -7.68 -10.98
N ASN A 245 0.30 -8.31 -9.81
CA ASN A 245 -0.76 -8.97 -9.01
C ASN A 245 -1.92 -8.02 -8.69
N VAL A 246 -1.60 -6.75 -8.44
CA VAL A 246 -2.61 -5.74 -8.10
C VAL A 246 -3.55 -5.52 -9.28
N ALA A 247 -3.01 -5.24 -10.47
CA ALA A 247 -3.79 -5.02 -11.69
C ALA A 247 -4.62 -6.26 -12.06
N TRP A 248 -4.02 -7.45 -11.98
CA TRP A 248 -4.73 -8.71 -12.20
C TRP A 248 -5.89 -8.91 -11.22
N GLY A 249 -5.66 -8.68 -9.93
CA GLY A 249 -6.71 -8.78 -8.91
C GLY A 249 -7.84 -7.76 -9.15
N VAL A 250 -7.51 -6.53 -9.58
CA VAL A 250 -8.50 -5.52 -9.97
C VAL A 250 -9.38 -6.04 -11.11
N VAL A 251 -8.75 -6.49 -12.21
CA VAL A 251 -9.48 -6.96 -13.42
C VAL A 251 -10.43 -8.09 -13.05
N LYS A 252 -9.94 -9.09 -12.32
CA LYS A 252 -10.74 -10.25 -11.88
C LYS A 252 -11.93 -9.82 -11.01
N LYS A 253 -11.73 -8.96 -10.01
CA LYS A 253 -12.80 -8.55 -9.11
C LYS A 253 -13.80 -7.60 -9.78
N VAL A 254 -13.36 -6.76 -10.70
CA VAL A 254 -14.24 -5.92 -11.52
C VAL A 254 -15.19 -6.78 -12.35
N GLU A 255 -14.69 -7.85 -13.00
CA GLU A 255 -15.52 -8.81 -13.73
C GLU A 255 -16.56 -9.48 -12.81
N GLU A 256 -16.15 -9.98 -11.66
CA GLU A 256 -17.04 -10.61 -10.67
C GLU A 256 -18.17 -9.69 -10.22
N LEU A 257 -17.94 -8.37 -10.14
CA LEU A 257 -18.95 -7.38 -9.77
C LEU A 257 -19.74 -6.82 -10.97
N GLY A 258 -19.57 -7.40 -12.16
CA GLY A 258 -20.32 -7.06 -13.37
C GLY A 258 -19.82 -5.81 -14.11
N GLY A 259 -18.63 -5.32 -13.79
CA GLY A 259 -17.92 -4.28 -14.52
C GLY A 259 -17.07 -4.86 -15.66
N LYS A 260 -16.53 -3.98 -16.47
CA LYS A 260 -15.69 -4.34 -17.62
C LYS A 260 -14.37 -3.58 -17.57
N ALA A 261 -13.27 -4.26 -17.21
CA ALA A 261 -11.93 -3.72 -17.35
C ALA A 261 -11.52 -3.78 -18.83
N VAL A 262 -11.14 -2.64 -19.41
CA VAL A 262 -10.84 -2.52 -20.83
C VAL A 262 -9.36 -2.23 -21.11
N THR A 263 -8.55 -1.96 -20.09
CA THR A 263 -7.12 -1.70 -20.25
C THR A 263 -6.30 -2.43 -19.21
N ILE A 264 -5.07 -2.72 -19.58
CA ILE A 264 -3.96 -3.08 -18.68
C ILE A 264 -2.67 -2.51 -19.28
N SER A 265 -1.67 -2.17 -18.49
CA SER A 265 -0.44 -1.58 -18.99
C SER A 265 0.82 -2.25 -18.45
N GLY A 266 1.77 -2.52 -19.35
CA GLY A 266 3.14 -2.92 -19.02
C GLY A 266 4.13 -1.76 -19.10
N PRO A 267 5.43 -2.04 -18.91
CA PRO A 267 6.49 -1.04 -19.12
C PRO A 267 6.58 -0.58 -20.59
N ASP A 268 6.13 -1.39 -21.52
CA ASP A 268 6.17 -1.20 -22.99
C ASP A 268 4.99 -0.37 -23.54
N GLY A 269 3.90 -0.24 -22.77
CA GLY A 269 2.69 0.46 -23.20
C GLY A 269 1.43 -0.14 -22.58
N TYR A 270 0.27 0.16 -23.15
CA TYR A 270 -0.99 -0.42 -22.68
C TYR A 270 -1.77 -1.11 -23.79
N ILE A 271 -2.57 -2.10 -23.40
CA ILE A 271 -3.59 -2.71 -24.25
C ILE A 271 -4.94 -2.05 -24.01
N TYR A 272 -5.70 -1.87 -25.09
CA TYR A 272 -7.11 -1.49 -25.05
C TYR A 272 -7.94 -2.61 -25.68
N ASP A 273 -8.74 -3.28 -24.87
CA ASP A 273 -9.67 -4.32 -25.30
C ASP A 273 -11.10 -3.85 -25.06
N LYS A 274 -11.74 -3.31 -26.09
CA LYS A 274 -13.10 -2.77 -26.00
C LYS A 274 -14.15 -3.79 -25.58
N ASP A 275 -13.89 -5.09 -25.83
CA ASP A 275 -14.79 -6.18 -25.45
C ASP A 275 -14.62 -6.58 -23.98
N GLY A 276 -13.57 -6.06 -23.33
CA GLY A 276 -13.21 -6.33 -21.94
C GLY A 276 -12.21 -7.46 -21.79
N ILE A 277 -11.44 -7.38 -20.70
CA ILE A 277 -10.46 -8.38 -20.29
C ILE A 277 -11.18 -9.32 -19.31
N THR A 278 -11.73 -10.42 -19.80
CA THR A 278 -12.57 -11.35 -19.07
C THR A 278 -12.21 -12.82 -19.37
N GLY A 279 -12.56 -13.74 -18.48
CA GLY A 279 -12.40 -15.19 -18.68
C GLY A 279 -10.96 -15.57 -19.08
N GLU A 280 -10.81 -16.27 -20.22
CA GLU A 280 -9.51 -16.75 -20.70
C GLU A 280 -8.46 -15.65 -20.92
N LYS A 281 -8.88 -14.39 -21.10
CA LYS A 281 -7.97 -13.26 -21.25
C LYS A 281 -7.27 -12.94 -19.94
N ILE A 282 -7.95 -13.10 -18.79
CA ILE A 282 -7.37 -12.97 -17.46
C ILE A 282 -6.36 -14.09 -17.22
N ASP A 283 -6.71 -15.33 -17.57
CA ASP A 283 -5.82 -16.48 -17.41
C ASP A 283 -4.54 -16.30 -18.25
N TYR A 284 -4.70 -15.81 -19.47
CA TYR A 284 -3.55 -15.53 -20.34
C TYR A 284 -2.61 -14.44 -19.78
N LEU A 285 -3.15 -13.40 -19.14
CA LEU A 285 -2.34 -12.40 -18.45
C LEU A 285 -1.51 -13.03 -17.31
N LEU A 286 -2.07 -14.00 -16.59
CA LEU A 286 -1.33 -14.75 -15.57
C LEU A 286 -0.22 -15.60 -16.18
N GLU A 287 -0.48 -16.29 -17.30
CA GLU A 287 0.53 -17.07 -18.03
C GLU A 287 1.69 -16.18 -18.49
N LEU A 288 1.41 -15.01 -19.08
CA LEU A 288 2.42 -14.03 -19.48
C LEU A 288 3.29 -13.60 -18.29
N ARG A 289 2.70 -13.34 -17.14
CA ARG A 289 3.44 -13.01 -15.94
C ARG A 289 4.30 -14.15 -15.42
N ALA A 290 3.74 -15.36 -15.36
CA ALA A 290 4.44 -16.53 -14.88
C ALA A 290 5.66 -16.89 -15.75
N SER A 291 5.60 -16.57 -17.04
CA SER A 291 6.73 -16.73 -17.96
C SER A 291 7.86 -15.71 -17.79
N GLY A 292 7.68 -14.71 -16.90
CA GLY A 292 8.61 -13.59 -16.73
C GLY A 292 8.53 -12.53 -17.84
N ASN A 293 7.61 -12.68 -18.76
CA ASN A 293 7.40 -11.74 -19.86
C ASN A 293 6.41 -10.64 -19.43
N ASN A 294 6.91 -9.44 -19.19
CA ASN A 294 6.12 -8.29 -18.78
C ASN A 294 5.70 -7.38 -19.96
N ARG A 295 5.64 -7.93 -21.18
CA ARG A 295 5.29 -7.20 -22.39
C ARG A 295 3.79 -7.26 -22.65
N ALA A 296 3.10 -6.15 -22.48
CA ALA A 296 1.68 -6.03 -22.79
C ALA A 296 1.37 -6.27 -24.27
N GLU A 297 2.30 -5.92 -25.16
CA GLU A 297 2.20 -6.17 -26.61
C GLU A 297 1.87 -7.63 -26.97
N ASP A 298 2.35 -8.60 -26.19
CA ASP A 298 2.12 -10.02 -26.50
C ASP A 298 0.65 -10.44 -26.37
N TYR A 299 -0.14 -9.68 -25.61
CA TYR A 299 -1.58 -9.93 -25.48
C TYR A 299 -2.31 -9.81 -26.83
N VAL A 300 -2.01 -8.80 -27.65
CA VAL A 300 -2.69 -8.58 -28.92
C VAL A 300 -2.34 -9.62 -29.98
N LYS A 301 -1.25 -10.38 -29.79
CA LYS A 301 -0.93 -11.52 -30.66
C LYS A 301 -1.94 -12.66 -30.49
N LYS A 302 -2.43 -12.88 -29.27
CA LYS A 302 -3.43 -13.90 -28.97
C LYS A 302 -4.88 -13.38 -29.14
N PHE A 303 -5.10 -12.10 -28.86
CA PHE A 303 -6.41 -11.44 -28.95
C PHE A 303 -6.35 -10.25 -29.93
N PRO A 304 -6.43 -10.50 -31.26
CA PRO A 304 -6.22 -9.47 -32.30
C PRO A 304 -7.30 -8.38 -32.35
N SER A 305 -8.44 -8.55 -31.63
CA SER A 305 -9.46 -7.51 -31.49
C SER A 305 -9.06 -6.38 -30.55
N ALA A 306 -8.03 -6.59 -29.73
CA ALA A 306 -7.46 -5.58 -28.86
C ALA A 306 -6.40 -4.74 -29.57
N GLU A 307 -6.21 -3.53 -29.10
CA GLU A 307 -5.20 -2.59 -29.60
C GLU A 307 -4.04 -2.46 -28.63
N PHE A 308 -2.81 -2.35 -29.12
CA PHE A 308 -1.63 -2.03 -28.30
C PHE A 308 -1.14 -0.61 -28.60
N HIS A 309 -0.94 0.16 -27.55
CA HIS A 309 -0.48 1.55 -27.61
C HIS A 309 0.90 1.67 -26.95
N ALA A 310 1.94 1.58 -27.78
CA ALA A 310 3.34 1.57 -27.36
C ALA A 310 3.73 2.86 -26.62
N GLY A 311 4.39 2.73 -25.48
CA GLY A 311 4.94 3.85 -24.69
C GLY A 311 3.90 4.78 -24.08
N LYS A 312 2.60 4.47 -24.16
CA LYS A 312 1.51 5.28 -23.63
C LYS A 312 0.91 4.67 -22.35
N ARG A 313 0.15 5.51 -21.61
CA ARG A 313 -0.67 5.14 -20.45
C ARG A 313 -2.15 5.20 -20.80
N PRO A 314 -3.05 4.48 -20.10
CA PRO A 314 -4.43 4.28 -20.55
C PRO A 314 -5.39 5.43 -20.23
N TRP A 315 -4.91 6.59 -19.78
CA TRP A 315 -5.75 7.65 -19.23
C TRP A 315 -6.50 8.51 -20.27
N GLU A 316 -6.25 8.29 -21.55
CA GLU A 316 -7.04 8.86 -22.66
C GLU A 316 -8.29 8.02 -22.98
N VAL A 317 -8.35 6.77 -22.51
CA VAL A 317 -9.48 5.86 -22.75
C VAL A 317 -10.69 6.27 -21.94
N LYS A 318 -11.85 6.41 -22.59
CA LYS A 318 -13.10 6.75 -21.90
C LYS A 318 -13.51 5.64 -20.92
N CYS A 319 -13.78 6.02 -19.69
CA CYS A 319 -14.19 5.09 -18.63
C CYS A 319 -15.08 5.76 -17.58
N ASP A 320 -15.80 4.94 -16.81
CA ASP A 320 -16.53 5.37 -15.62
C ASP A 320 -15.60 5.39 -14.39
N VAL A 321 -14.72 4.39 -14.30
CA VAL A 321 -13.81 4.21 -13.15
C VAL A 321 -12.38 4.06 -13.65
N ALA A 322 -11.44 4.79 -13.05
CA ALA A 322 -10.01 4.68 -13.33
C ALA A 322 -9.26 4.14 -12.09
N ILE A 323 -8.45 3.10 -12.29
CA ILE A 323 -7.71 2.43 -11.22
C ILE A 323 -6.21 2.38 -11.57
N PRO A 324 -5.42 3.39 -11.13
CA PRO A 324 -3.98 3.38 -11.33
C PRO A 324 -3.31 2.34 -10.40
N ALA A 325 -2.72 1.30 -11.01
CA ALA A 325 -2.19 0.12 -10.32
C ALA A 325 -0.75 -0.24 -10.70
N ALA A 326 -0.03 0.65 -11.39
CA ALA A 326 1.33 0.40 -11.85
C ALA A 326 2.39 0.97 -10.89
N THR A 327 2.70 2.25 -11.00
CA THR A 327 3.84 2.87 -10.31
C THR A 327 3.50 4.22 -9.70
N GLN A 328 4.38 4.67 -8.81
CA GLN A 328 4.31 6.02 -8.24
C GLN A 328 4.37 7.08 -9.36
N ASN A 329 3.58 8.16 -9.20
CA ASN A 329 3.53 9.31 -10.11
C ASN A 329 3.27 8.95 -11.57
N GLU A 330 2.45 7.94 -11.84
CA GLU A 330 2.08 7.55 -13.21
C GLU A 330 0.92 8.37 -13.79
N LEU A 331 0.11 9.02 -12.97
CA LEU A 331 -1.04 9.81 -13.36
C LEU A 331 -0.79 11.28 -13.06
N HIS A 332 -0.58 12.06 -14.10
CA HIS A 332 -0.27 13.50 -14.04
C HIS A 332 -1.51 14.37 -14.24
N LEU A 333 -1.36 15.69 -14.07
CA LEU A 333 -2.44 16.66 -14.22
C LEU A 333 -3.15 16.56 -15.60
N GLU A 334 -2.40 16.38 -16.69
CA GLU A 334 -3.00 16.24 -18.03
C GLU A 334 -3.83 14.96 -18.15
N ASP A 335 -3.37 13.86 -17.53
CA ASP A 335 -4.13 12.61 -17.47
C ASP A 335 -5.43 12.81 -16.68
N ALA A 336 -5.37 13.53 -15.56
CA ALA A 336 -6.56 13.85 -14.76
C ALA A 336 -7.56 14.72 -15.55
N LYS A 337 -7.09 15.69 -16.34
CA LYS A 337 -7.95 16.49 -17.22
C LYS A 337 -8.63 15.61 -18.28
N ASN A 338 -7.89 14.69 -18.90
CA ASN A 338 -8.42 13.77 -19.89
C ASN A 338 -9.51 12.86 -19.29
N LEU A 339 -9.25 12.27 -18.12
CA LEU A 339 -10.23 11.43 -17.41
C LEU A 339 -11.51 12.21 -17.08
N VAL A 340 -11.40 13.42 -16.55
CA VAL A 340 -12.56 14.26 -16.22
C VAL A 340 -13.32 14.69 -17.49
N ALA A 341 -12.63 15.08 -18.55
CA ALA A 341 -13.24 15.45 -19.84
C ALA A 341 -13.98 14.24 -20.46
N ASN A 342 -13.50 13.02 -20.26
CA ASN A 342 -14.12 11.77 -20.70
C ASN A 342 -15.25 11.28 -19.77
N GLY A 343 -15.53 11.99 -18.66
CA GLY A 343 -16.67 11.71 -17.79
C GLY A 343 -16.39 10.67 -16.70
N VAL A 344 -15.13 10.48 -16.26
CA VAL A 344 -14.81 9.61 -15.13
C VAL A 344 -15.57 10.05 -13.87
N ILE A 345 -16.18 9.10 -13.18
CA ILE A 345 -16.92 9.37 -11.93
C ILE A 345 -16.16 8.96 -10.67
N CYS A 346 -15.21 8.01 -10.81
CA CYS A 346 -14.46 7.49 -9.69
C CYS A 346 -13.01 7.20 -10.10
N VAL A 347 -12.06 7.68 -9.30
CA VAL A 347 -10.63 7.37 -9.41
C VAL A 347 -10.17 6.76 -8.09
N THR A 348 -9.66 5.53 -8.12
CA THR A 348 -9.30 4.79 -6.92
C THR A 348 -7.87 4.27 -7.02
N GLU A 349 -6.97 4.80 -6.21
CA GLU A 349 -5.56 4.45 -6.25
C GLU A 349 -5.30 3.02 -5.76
N ALA A 350 -4.67 2.21 -6.59
CA ALA A 350 -4.25 0.85 -6.26
C ALA A 350 -2.74 0.75 -5.98
N ALA A 351 -1.93 1.50 -6.69
CA ALA A 351 -0.51 1.67 -6.37
C ALA A 351 -0.29 2.61 -5.18
N ASN A 352 0.93 2.71 -4.68
CA ASN A 352 1.28 3.71 -3.69
C ASN A 352 1.59 5.03 -4.38
N MET A 353 0.82 6.07 -4.07
CA MET A 353 0.95 7.43 -4.64
C MET A 353 1.08 7.46 -6.17
N PRO A 354 0.17 6.85 -6.93
CA PRO A 354 0.26 6.83 -8.39
C PRO A 354 -0.11 8.18 -9.01
N SER A 355 -0.92 9.00 -8.34
CA SER A 355 -1.31 10.32 -8.83
C SER A 355 -0.41 11.41 -8.26
N THR A 356 -0.04 12.37 -9.10
CA THR A 356 0.66 13.58 -8.64
C THR A 356 -0.28 14.47 -7.82
N LEU A 357 0.28 15.30 -6.94
CA LEU A 357 -0.52 16.20 -6.09
C LEU A 357 -1.44 17.13 -6.90
N ASP A 358 -0.97 17.62 -8.05
CA ASP A 358 -1.75 18.47 -8.95
C ASP A 358 -2.95 17.71 -9.53
N ALA A 359 -2.77 16.44 -9.88
CA ALA A 359 -3.84 15.57 -10.37
C ALA A 359 -4.88 15.31 -9.25
N ILE A 360 -4.43 15.01 -8.03
CA ILE A 360 -5.29 14.83 -6.86
C ILE A 360 -6.14 16.07 -6.62
N ASN A 361 -5.50 17.23 -6.52
CA ASN A 361 -6.20 18.51 -6.30
C ASN A 361 -7.23 18.77 -7.41
N TYR A 362 -6.89 18.48 -8.65
CA TYR A 362 -7.82 18.63 -9.77
C TYR A 362 -9.06 17.74 -9.64
N PHE A 363 -8.90 16.46 -9.26
CA PHE A 363 -10.04 15.56 -9.01
C PHE A 363 -10.92 16.07 -7.85
N LEU A 364 -10.32 16.54 -6.77
CA LEU A 364 -11.06 17.09 -5.63
C LEU A 364 -11.83 18.36 -6.02
N ASP A 365 -11.22 19.28 -6.77
CA ASP A 365 -11.86 20.50 -7.26
C ASP A 365 -13.03 20.19 -8.20
N LYS A 366 -12.92 19.16 -9.01
CA LYS A 366 -13.98 18.68 -9.92
C LYS A 366 -15.01 17.79 -9.23
N LYS A 367 -14.88 17.56 -7.92
CA LYS A 367 -15.78 16.68 -7.14
C LYS A 367 -15.90 15.26 -7.68
N VAL A 368 -14.85 14.76 -8.35
CA VAL A 368 -14.75 13.34 -8.72
C VAL A 368 -14.57 12.53 -7.44
N LEU A 369 -15.19 11.37 -7.36
CA LEU A 369 -14.92 10.43 -6.27
C LEU A 369 -13.46 9.97 -6.37
N PHE A 370 -12.61 10.47 -5.48
CA PHE A 370 -11.18 10.13 -5.46
C PHE A 370 -10.78 9.50 -4.12
N SER A 371 -10.10 8.35 -4.16
CA SER A 371 -9.57 7.73 -2.95
C SER A 371 -8.05 7.59 -2.99
N PRO A 372 -7.35 7.96 -1.88
CA PRO A 372 -5.91 7.80 -1.79
C PRO A 372 -5.52 6.34 -1.56
N GLY A 373 -4.37 5.94 -2.08
CA GLY A 373 -3.85 4.57 -1.99
C GLY A 373 -3.80 4.03 -0.56
N LYS A 374 -3.44 4.84 0.44
CA LYS A 374 -3.38 4.41 1.84
C LYS A 374 -4.71 3.83 2.39
N ALA A 375 -5.85 4.25 1.83
CA ALA A 375 -7.15 3.71 2.19
C ALA A 375 -7.56 2.57 1.25
N SER A 376 -7.56 2.82 -0.06
CA SER A 376 -8.08 1.88 -1.05
C SER A 376 -7.20 0.64 -1.24
N ASN A 377 -5.87 0.77 -1.20
CA ASN A 377 -4.96 -0.37 -1.39
C ASN A 377 -4.62 -1.12 -0.09
N ALA A 378 -5.31 -0.85 0.99
CA ALA A 378 -5.07 -1.50 2.29
C ALA A 378 -5.43 -3.01 2.30
N GLY A 379 -6.05 -3.55 1.23
CA GLY A 379 -6.41 -4.97 1.13
C GLY A 379 -5.22 -5.92 1.33
N GLY A 380 -4.04 -5.55 0.81
CA GLY A 380 -2.82 -6.36 0.99
C GLY A 380 -2.39 -6.48 2.46
N VAL A 381 -2.38 -5.38 3.21
CA VAL A 381 -2.04 -5.40 4.64
C VAL A 381 -3.17 -5.98 5.48
N ALA A 382 -4.43 -5.78 5.10
CA ALA A 382 -5.57 -6.42 5.74
C ALA A 382 -5.44 -7.95 5.69
N THR A 383 -5.18 -8.51 4.51
CA THR A 383 -4.94 -9.95 4.35
C THR A 383 -3.69 -10.42 5.08
N SER A 384 -2.64 -9.59 5.19
CA SER A 384 -1.50 -9.90 6.05
C SER A 384 -1.92 -10.01 7.53
N GLY A 385 -2.80 -9.14 8.01
CA GLY A 385 -3.36 -9.26 9.37
C GLY A 385 -4.23 -10.51 9.54
N LEU A 386 -5.00 -10.90 8.52
CA LEU A 386 -5.73 -12.16 8.51
C LEU A 386 -4.79 -13.37 8.53
N GLU A 387 -3.64 -13.32 7.84
CA GLU A 387 -2.60 -14.33 7.94
C GLU A 387 -2.04 -14.44 9.37
N MET A 388 -1.77 -13.30 10.02
CA MET A 388 -1.36 -13.28 11.43
C MET A 388 -2.41 -13.95 12.33
N THR A 389 -3.69 -13.67 12.13
CA THR A 389 -4.79 -14.29 12.86
C THR A 389 -4.80 -15.81 12.67
N GLN A 390 -4.74 -16.29 11.42
CA GLN A 390 -4.67 -17.72 11.10
C GLN A 390 -3.46 -18.38 11.75
N ASN A 391 -2.30 -17.71 11.78
CA ASN A 391 -1.11 -18.22 12.43
C ASN A 391 -1.29 -18.32 13.97
N SER A 392 -1.93 -17.33 14.59
CA SER A 392 -2.18 -17.33 16.04
C SER A 392 -3.12 -18.45 16.48
N ILE A 393 -4.18 -18.70 15.72
CA ILE A 393 -5.14 -19.78 16.04
C ILE A 393 -4.73 -21.14 15.46
N ARG A 394 -3.67 -21.19 14.64
CA ARG A 394 -3.14 -22.39 13.95
C ARG A 394 -4.17 -23.10 13.06
N LEU A 395 -5.01 -22.32 12.38
CA LEU A 395 -5.99 -22.79 11.40
C LEU A 395 -5.82 -22.03 10.08
N ASN A 396 -6.13 -22.72 8.98
CA ASN A 396 -6.22 -22.08 7.67
C ASN A 396 -7.68 -21.86 7.32
N TRP A 397 -7.98 -20.67 6.80
CA TRP A 397 -9.31 -20.35 6.27
C TRP A 397 -9.37 -20.63 4.77
N SER A 398 -10.59 -20.90 4.26
CA SER A 398 -10.83 -21.05 2.83
C SER A 398 -10.66 -19.71 2.11
N SER A 399 -10.59 -19.74 0.78
CA SER A 399 -10.54 -18.52 -0.05
C SER A 399 -11.76 -17.63 0.19
N GLU A 400 -12.93 -18.25 0.32
CA GLU A 400 -14.22 -17.57 0.54
C GLU A 400 -14.25 -16.88 1.91
N GLU A 401 -13.72 -17.55 2.94
CA GLU A 401 -13.64 -16.95 4.29
C GLU A 401 -12.68 -15.76 4.32
N VAL A 402 -11.51 -15.88 3.68
CA VAL A 402 -10.53 -14.78 3.61
C VAL A 402 -11.11 -13.61 2.82
N ASP A 403 -11.72 -13.87 1.65
CA ASP A 403 -12.31 -12.82 0.80
C ASP A 403 -13.49 -12.11 1.49
N ALA A 404 -14.36 -12.85 2.18
CA ALA A 404 -15.46 -12.26 2.94
C ALA A 404 -14.96 -11.32 4.04
N ARG A 405 -13.95 -11.72 4.81
CA ARG A 405 -13.32 -10.88 5.85
C ARG A 405 -12.60 -9.67 5.25
N LEU A 406 -11.91 -9.85 4.13
CA LEU A 406 -11.28 -8.75 3.40
C LEU A 406 -12.33 -7.72 2.98
N LYS A 407 -13.45 -8.17 2.41
CA LYS A 407 -14.56 -7.29 2.01
C LYS A 407 -15.12 -6.49 3.18
N GLU A 408 -15.37 -7.14 4.33
CA GLU A 408 -15.84 -6.47 5.55
C GLU A 408 -14.85 -5.40 6.03
N ILE A 409 -13.54 -5.70 6.03
CA ILE A 409 -12.50 -4.73 6.41
C ILE A 409 -12.53 -3.54 5.46
N MET A 410 -12.59 -3.75 4.14
CA MET A 410 -12.60 -2.66 3.17
C MET A 410 -13.86 -1.78 3.27
N ILE A 411 -15.01 -2.37 3.58
CA ILE A 411 -16.25 -1.64 3.89
C ILE A 411 -16.05 -0.77 5.14
N GLY A 412 -15.42 -1.31 6.18
CA GLY A 412 -15.09 -0.59 7.39
C GLY A 412 -14.13 0.58 7.15
N ILE A 413 -13.10 0.39 6.35
CA ILE A 413 -12.15 1.45 5.96
C ILE A 413 -12.90 2.57 5.21
N HIS A 414 -13.71 2.21 4.21
CA HIS A 414 -14.49 3.18 3.47
C HIS A 414 -15.42 3.98 4.38
N LYS A 415 -16.14 3.31 5.29
CA LYS A 415 -17.03 3.96 6.26
C LYS A 415 -16.28 4.98 7.11
N ALA A 416 -15.12 4.61 7.67
CA ALA A 416 -14.31 5.51 8.48
C ALA A 416 -13.84 6.72 7.68
N CYS A 417 -13.32 6.51 6.46
CA CYS A 417 -12.88 7.59 5.59
C CYS A 417 -14.03 8.53 5.19
N ARG A 418 -15.21 7.98 4.89
CA ARG A 418 -16.42 8.76 4.58
C ARG A 418 -16.86 9.61 5.76
N ASP A 419 -16.95 9.02 6.95
CA ASP A 419 -17.48 9.69 8.14
C ASP A 419 -16.60 10.89 8.56
N TYR A 420 -15.28 10.82 8.37
CA TYR A 420 -14.35 11.92 8.62
C TYR A 420 -14.09 12.83 7.41
N GLY A 421 -14.42 12.38 6.21
CA GLY A 421 -14.18 13.12 4.96
C GLY A 421 -15.41 13.88 4.43
N LYS A 422 -16.61 13.65 4.99
CA LYS A 422 -17.84 14.28 4.53
C LYS A 422 -17.77 15.80 4.71
N GLU A 423 -18.08 16.54 3.63
CA GLU A 423 -18.14 17.98 3.60
C GLU A 423 -19.60 18.49 3.69
N GLU A 424 -19.79 19.79 3.89
CA GLU A 424 -21.10 20.41 4.08
C GLU A 424 -22.02 20.27 2.85
N ASP A 425 -21.45 20.25 1.65
CA ASP A 425 -22.16 20.05 0.38
C ASP A 425 -22.50 18.59 0.09
N GLY A 426 -22.14 17.66 0.99
CA GLY A 426 -22.37 16.23 0.86
C GLY A 426 -21.27 15.47 0.12
N TYR A 427 -20.31 16.17 -0.48
CA TYR A 427 -19.11 15.54 -1.07
C TYR A 427 -18.28 14.84 -0.01
N VAL A 428 -17.58 13.79 -0.40
CA VAL A 428 -16.66 13.05 0.50
C VAL A 428 -15.24 13.23 0.01
N ASN A 429 -14.45 13.97 0.78
CA ASN A 429 -13.01 14.10 0.59
C ASN A 429 -12.32 12.92 1.29
N TYR A 430 -12.09 11.82 0.56
CA TYR A 430 -11.49 10.61 1.12
C TYR A 430 -10.00 10.79 1.50
N VAL A 431 -9.29 11.77 0.93
CA VAL A 431 -7.90 12.10 1.32
C VAL A 431 -7.89 12.62 2.76
N LYS A 432 -8.71 13.62 3.04
CA LYS A 432 -8.92 14.17 4.38
C LYS A 432 -9.45 13.09 5.33
N GLY A 433 -10.44 12.34 4.87
CA GLY A 433 -11.08 11.27 5.65
C GLY A 433 -10.10 10.19 6.09
N ALA A 434 -9.24 9.70 5.19
CA ALA A 434 -8.24 8.69 5.48
C ALA A 434 -7.19 9.17 6.51
N ASN A 435 -6.69 10.38 6.35
CA ASN A 435 -5.71 10.94 7.28
C ASN A 435 -6.30 11.11 8.69
N ILE A 436 -7.52 11.67 8.80
CA ILE A 436 -8.15 11.89 10.10
C ILE A 436 -8.57 10.56 10.74
N ALA A 437 -9.20 9.64 10.01
CA ALA A 437 -9.61 8.35 10.55
C ALA A 437 -8.40 7.54 11.07
N GLY A 438 -7.31 7.51 10.28
CA GLY A 438 -6.06 6.87 10.67
C GLY A 438 -5.45 7.52 11.92
N PHE A 439 -5.41 8.83 11.98
CA PHE A 439 -4.95 9.57 13.16
C PHE A 439 -5.77 9.23 14.40
N VAL A 440 -7.08 9.35 14.34
CA VAL A 440 -7.98 9.15 15.50
C VAL A 440 -7.77 7.78 16.13
N LYS A 441 -7.71 6.71 15.33
CA LYS A 441 -7.52 5.35 15.84
C LYS A 441 -6.23 5.19 16.66
N VAL A 442 -5.13 5.74 16.15
CA VAL A 442 -3.82 5.69 16.85
C VAL A 442 -3.81 6.63 18.06
N ALA A 443 -4.34 7.86 17.89
CA ALA A 443 -4.37 8.86 18.95
C ALA A 443 -5.18 8.41 20.17
N GLU A 444 -6.35 7.80 19.98
CA GLU A 444 -7.18 7.26 21.07
C GLU A 444 -6.42 6.16 21.85
N ALA A 445 -5.72 5.27 21.15
CA ALA A 445 -4.89 4.26 21.81
C ALA A 445 -3.74 4.89 22.59
N MET A 446 -3.04 5.88 22.01
CA MET A 446 -1.94 6.59 22.67
C MET A 446 -2.42 7.39 23.89
N LEU A 447 -3.62 7.97 23.84
CA LEU A 447 -4.22 8.66 25.00
C LEU A 447 -4.55 7.69 26.13
N ALA A 448 -5.13 6.53 25.79
CA ALA A 448 -5.50 5.51 26.77
C ALA A 448 -4.27 4.88 27.47
N GLN A 449 -3.16 4.74 26.74
CA GLN A 449 -1.91 4.15 27.25
C GLN A 449 -1.01 5.16 27.96
N GLY A 450 -1.27 6.45 27.81
CA GLY A 450 -0.48 7.52 28.45
C GLY A 450 0.78 7.90 27.66
N VAL A 451 1.80 8.34 28.38
CA VAL A 451 3.10 8.74 27.82
C VAL A 451 4.12 7.64 28.11
N VAL A 452 4.28 6.75 27.14
CA VAL A 452 5.18 5.60 27.22
C VAL A 452 6.22 5.64 26.09
#